data_42c994b78bec1b40b35b69800258ec09
#
_entry.id   42c994b78bec1b40b35b69800258ec09
#
_cell.length_a   1.000
_cell.length_b   1.000
_cell.length_c   1.000
_cell.angle_alpha   90.00
_cell.angle_beta   90.00
_cell.angle_gamma   90.00
#
_symmetry.space_group_name_H-M   'P 1'
#
loop_
_entity.id
_entity.type
_entity.pdbx_description
1 polymer ?
#
loop_
_entity_poly.entity_id
_entity_poly.type
_entity_poly.pdbx_seq_one_letter_code
_entity_poly.pdbx_strand_id
1 'polypeptide(L)'
;MAENILTMENIVKTYKIGDEQQTVLKGIDLQVDKGEFVAILGPSGSGKSTLMNIIGCLDTATSGTYHLHGRDVSALSESELARVRSKEIGFIFQSFQLLQRQDALQNVELPLIYAGMSGHERAARAQQMLERVGLKDKMHHFPNQLSGGQQQRVAIARALATNPEIIYFDEPTSALDPELIGEVLNVMRQLAEEGMTMLVVTHEMNFARHVSNRVVFMEGGRIIEQNSAQEFFAHPKEARTQEFLAKINQR
;
A
#
# COMPACT_ATOMS: atom_id res chain seq x y z
N MET A 1 -5.22 -18.49 -16.68
CA MET A 1 -4.00 -17.72 -16.35
C MET A 1 -4.47 -16.57 -15.47
N ALA A 2 -3.79 -16.30 -14.35
CA ALA A 2 -4.11 -15.13 -13.53
C ALA A 2 -3.95 -13.86 -14.37
N GLU A 3 -4.84 -12.88 -14.17
CA GLU A 3 -4.80 -11.59 -14.84
C GLU A 3 -3.70 -10.75 -14.16
N ASN A 4 -2.63 -10.43 -14.89
CA ASN A 4 -1.57 -9.57 -14.35
C ASN A 4 -2.04 -8.12 -14.32
N ILE A 5 -2.00 -7.51 -13.13
CA ILE A 5 -2.46 -6.13 -12.94
C ILE A 5 -1.30 -5.13 -12.98
N LEU A 6 -0.11 -5.56 -12.53
CA LEU A 6 1.07 -4.71 -12.43
C LEU A 6 2.31 -5.47 -12.92
N THR A 7 3.09 -4.83 -13.78
CA THR A 7 4.41 -5.34 -14.22
C THR A 7 5.43 -4.21 -14.18
N MET A 8 6.52 -4.45 -13.49
CA MET A 8 7.71 -3.60 -13.47
C MET A 8 8.91 -4.38 -13.98
N GLU A 9 9.67 -3.80 -14.90
CA GLU A 9 10.86 -4.42 -15.48
C GLU A 9 12.04 -3.47 -15.38
N ASN A 10 13.10 -3.95 -14.73
CA ASN A 10 14.37 -3.25 -14.54
C ASN A 10 14.22 -1.81 -14.03
N ILE A 11 13.35 -1.58 -13.05
CA ILE A 11 13.10 -0.26 -12.48
C ILE A 11 14.33 0.23 -11.74
N VAL A 12 14.85 1.37 -12.18
CA VAL A 12 15.94 2.10 -11.52
C VAL A 12 15.42 3.46 -11.06
N LYS A 13 15.78 3.86 -9.86
CA LYS A 13 15.51 5.21 -9.35
C LYS A 13 16.78 5.82 -8.78
N THR A 14 17.16 6.97 -9.34
CA THR A 14 18.31 7.77 -8.92
C THR A 14 17.83 9.18 -8.57
N TYR A 15 18.19 9.66 -7.39
CA TYR A 15 17.97 11.04 -6.96
C TYR A 15 19.26 11.83 -7.08
N LYS A 16 19.12 13.11 -7.46
CA LYS A 16 20.22 14.05 -7.44
C LYS A 16 20.17 14.84 -6.14
N ILE A 17 21.22 14.73 -5.32
CA ILE A 17 21.36 15.43 -4.02
C ILE A 17 22.58 16.34 -4.12
N GLY A 18 22.35 17.62 -4.42
CA GLY A 18 23.45 18.55 -4.75
C GLY A 18 24.15 18.10 -6.04
N ASP A 19 25.47 17.86 -5.95
CA ASP A 19 26.30 17.39 -7.07
C ASP A 19 26.44 15.86 -7.12
N GLU A 20 25.91 15.14 -6.12
CA GLU A 20 25.97 13.67 -6.04
C GLU A 20 24.70 13.02 -6.61
N GLN A 21 24.89 11.81 -7.14
CA GLN A 21 23.77 10.95 -7.58
C GLN A 21 23.67 9.74 -6.66
N GLN A 22 22.50 9.54 -6.06
CA GLN A 22 22.21 8.38 -5.22
C GLN A 22 21.20 7.48 -5.90
N THR A 23 21.61 6.28 -6.32
CA THR A 23 20.72 5.25 -6.84
C THR A 23 20.10 4.47 -5.70
N VAL A 24 18.79 4.62 -5.54
CA VAL A 24 17.99 4.00 -4.47
C VAL A 24 17.40 2.67 -4.93
N LEU A 25 16.86 2.57 -6.15
CA LEU A 25 16.40 1.32 -6.75
C LEU A 25 17.36 0.92 -7.88
N LYS A 26 17.73 -0.35 -7.92
CA LYS A 26 18.84 -0.86 -8.75
C LYS A 26 18.39 -2.04 -9.61
N GLY A 27 17.36 -1.84 -10.44
CA GLY A 27 16.81 -2.87 -11.30
C GLY A 27 15.83 -3.75 -10.52
N ILE A 28 14.62 -3.25 -10.30
CA ILE A 28 13.53 -3.98 -9.67
C ILE A 28 12.65 -4.60 -10.75
N ASP A 29 12.47 -5.92 -10.68
CA ASP A 29 11.50 -6.68 -11.45
C ASP A 29 10.40 -7.18 -10.52
N LEU A 30 9.16 -6.74 -10.76
CA LEU A 30 8.01 -7.08 -9.92
C LEU A 30 6.77 -7.25 -10.79
N GLN A 31 6.05 -8.35 -10.58
CA GLN A 31 4.74 -8.58 -11.18
C GLN A 31 3.73 -8.81 -10.05
N VAL A 32 2.49 -8.37 -10.23
CA VAL A 32 1.41 -8.62 -9.29
C VAL A 32 0.16 -9.01 -10.06
N ASP A 33 -0.44 -10.11 -9.65
CA ASP A 33 -1.68 -10.62 -10.22
C ASP A 33 -2.89 -10.02 -9.51
N LYS A 34 -4.02 -9.97 -10.21
CA LYS A 34 -5.30 -9.53 -9.65
C LYS A 34 -5.71 -10.42 -8.48
N GLY A 35 -6.12 -9.80 -7.39
CA GLY A 35 -6.49 -10.49 -6.16
C GLY A 35 -5.31 -11.00 -5.35
N GLU A 36 -4.08 -10.72 -5.76
CA GLU A 36 -2.89 -11.10 -5.01
C GLU A 36 -2.61 -10.12 -3.87
N PHE A 37 -2.28 -10.65 -2.70
CA PHE A 37 -1.73 -9.90 -1.59
C PHE A 37 -0.22 -10.13 -1.51
N VAL A 38 0.55 -9.10 -1.79
CA VAL A 38 2.03 -9.11 -1.72
C VAL A 38 2.52 -8.32 -0.52
N ALA A 39 3.26 -8.97 0.38
CA ALA A 39 3.95 -8.30 1.47
C ALA A 39 5.38 -7.93 1.05
N ILE A 40 5.79 -6.69 1.28
CA ILE A 40 7.14 -6.19 1.00
C ILE A 40 7.86 -5.98 2.33
N LEU A 41 8.92 -6.76 2.54
CA LEU A 41 9.74 -6.74 3.75
C LEU A 41 11.15 -6.21 3.45
N GLY A 42 11.83 -5.72 4.49
CA GLY A 42 13.23 -5.31 4.37
C GLY A 42 13.62 -4.28 5.43
N PRO A 43 14.92 -4.09 5.66
CA PRO A 43 15.43 -3.11 6.61
C PRO A 43 15.09 -1.67 6.19
N SER A 44 15.19 -0.72 7.12
CA SER A 44 15.06 0.71 6.81
C SER A 44 16.12 1.11 5.75
N GLY A 45 15.72 1.98 4.82
CA GLY A 45 16.59 2.43 3.73
C GLY A 45 16.77 1.41 2.59
N SER A 46 16.04 0.29 2.56
CA SER A 46 16.12 -0.68 1.47
C SER A 46 15.45 -0.27 0.15
N GLY A 47 14.75 0.88 0.13
CA GLY A 47 14.08 1.40 -1.06
C GLY A 47 12.58 1.11 -1.13
N LYS A 48 11.96 0.50 -0.11
CA LYS A 48 10.54 0.12 -0.10
C LYS A 48 9.60 1.31 -0.37
N SER A 49 9.75 2.41 0.39
CA SER A 49 8.89 3.59 0.20
C SER A 49 9.11 4.25 -1.17
N THR A 50 10.35 4.23 -1.69
CA THR A 50 10.63 4.70 -3.06
C THR A 50 9.91 3.82 -4.10
N LEU A 51 9.97 2.49 -3.94
CA LEU A 51 9.25 1.56 -4.79
C LEU A 51 7.74 1.81 -4.73
N MET A 52 7.19 1.97 -3.51
CA MET A 52 5.76 2.26 -3.31
C MET A 52 5.33 3.59 -3.94
N ASN A 53 6.17 4.62 -3.90
CA ASN A 53 5.89 5.89 -4.56
C ASN A 53 5.83 5.75 -6.08
N ILE A 54 6.71 4.96 -6.69
CA ILE A 54 6.68 4.70 -8.14
C ILE A 54 5.44 3.88 -8.50
N ILE A 55 5.14 2.81 -7.77
CA ILE A 55 3.97 1.99 -7.98
C ILE A 55 2.69 2.82 -7.83
N GLY A 56 2.64 3.68 -6.81
CA GLY A 56 1.53 4.60 -6.56
C GLY A 56 1.43 5.79 -7.52
N CYS A 57 2.29 5.85 -8.54
CA CYS A 57 2.38 6.98 -9.47
C CYS A 57 2.61 8.35 -8.77
N LEU A 58 3.21 8.35 -7.58
CA LEU A 58 3.61 9.55 -6.83
C LEU A 58 5.00 10.04 -7.24
N ASP A 59 5.80 9.16 -7.83
CA ASP A 59 7.11 9.45 -8.38
C ASP A 59 7.31 8.62 -9.66
N THR A 60 8.30 8.97 -10.49
CA THR A 60 8.61 8.26 -11.73
C THR A 60 9.96 7.56 -11.63
N ALA A 61 10.10 6.42 -12.29
CA ALA A 61 11.40 5.74 -12.42
C ALA A 61 12.38 6.58 -13.24
N THR A 62 13.67 6.45 -12.95
CA THR A 62 14.73 7.03 -13.78
C THR A 62 14.90 6.23 -15.07
N SER A 63 14.72 4.90 -15.00
CA SER A 63 14.71 4.01 -16.17
C SER A 63 13.97 2.71 -15.81
N GLY A 64 13.70 1.89 -16.81
CA GLY A 64 12.87 0.70 -16.72
C GLY A 64 11.45 0.97 -17.23
N THR A 65 10.60 -0.04 -17.23
CA THR A 65 9.20 0.05 -17.68
C THR A 65 8.25 -0.33 -16.56
N TYR A 66 7.13 0.41 -16.48
CA TYR A 66 6.06 0.13 -15.53
C TYR A 66 4.72 0.08 -16.25
N HIS A 67 4.07 -1.07 -16.24
CA HIS A 67 2.75 -1.28 -16.81
C HIS A 67 1.73 -1.53 -15.70
N LEU A 68 0.61 -0.82 -15.77
CA LEU A 68 -0.58 -1.04 -14.95
C LEU A 68 -1.74 -1.41 -15.88
N HIS A 69 -2.37 -2.55 -15.70
CA HIS A 69 -3.36 -3.11 -16.62
C HIS A 69 -2.88 -3.15 -18.08
N GLY A 70 -1.63 -3.52 -18.30
CA GLY A 70 -1.01 -3.57 -19.62
C GLY A 70 -0.74 -2.20 -20.27
N ARG A 71 -1.08 -1.09 -19.60
CA ARG A 71 -0.79 0.27 -20.06
C ARG A 71 0.55 0.73 -19.50
N ASP A 72 1.43 1.21 -20.36
CA ASP A 72 2.71 1.83 -19.94
C ASP A 72 2.43 3.13 -19.18
N VAL A 73 2.73 3.11 -17.88
CA VAL A 73 2.56 4.25 -16.96
C VAL A 73 3.78 5.17 -17.02
N SER A 74 4.94 4.65 -17.44
CA SER A 74 6.20 5.39 -17.48
C SER A 74 6.16 6.54 -18.50
N ALA A 75 5.30 6.44 -19.51
CA ALA A 75 5.17 7.42 -20.59
C ALA A 75 4.05 8.46 -20.35
N LEU A 76 3.30 8.34 -19.23
CA LEU A 76 2.16 9.21 -18.95
C LEU A 76 2.58 10.59 -18.47
N SER A 77 1.82 11.61 -18.87
CA SER A 77 1.92 12.97 -18.33
C SER A 77 1.45 13.02 -16.87
N GLU A 78 1.85 14.06 -16.14
CA GLU A 78 1.44 14.24 -14.72
C GLU A 78 -0.09 14.28 -14.55
N SER A 79 -0.83 14.85 -15.49
CA SER A 79 -2.29 14.89 -15.47
C SER A 79 -2.91 13.49 -15.65
N GLU A 80 -2.29 12.64 -16.46
CA GLU A 80 -2.72 11.25 -16.66
C GLU A 80 -2.36 10.40 -15.43
N LEU A 81 -1.16 10.56 -14.86
CA LEU A 81 -0.77 9.92 -13.59
C LEU A 81 -1.72 10.29 -12.46
N ALA A 82 -2.12 11.57 -12.34
CA ALA A 82 -3.12 12.00 -11.36
C ALA A 82 -4.46 11.28 -11.55
N ARG A 83 -4.88 11.03 -12.80
CA ARG A 83 -6.10 10.27 -13.10
C ARG A 83 -5.98 8.80 -12.70
N VAL A 84 -4.84 8.16 -12.96
CA VAL A 84 -4.54 6.80 -12.51
C VAL A 84 -4.61 6.71 -10.99
N ARG A 85 -3.90 7.62 -10.28
CA ARG A 85 -3.94 7.70 -8.81
C ARG A 85 -5.35 7.80 -8.25
N SER A 86 -6.20 8.63 -8.87
CA SER A 86 -7.54 8.90 -8.34
C SER A 86 -8.55 7.79 -8.59
N LYS A 87 -8.35 6.96 -9.63
CA LYS A 87 -9.33 5.97 -10.07
C LYS A 87 -8.92 4.52 -9.85
N GLU A 88 -7.64 4.23 -10.00
CA GLU A 88 -7.15 2.86 -10.07
C GLU A 88 -6.40 2.45 -8.79
N ILE A 89 -5.90 3.43 -8.01
CA ILE A 89 -5.02 3.19 -6.88
C ILE A 89 -5.61 3.75 -5.59
N GLY A 90 -5.71 2.89 -4.56
CA GLY A 90 -5.93 3.31 -3.18
C GLY A 90 -4.60 3.40 -2.44
N PHE A 91 -4.33 4.50 -1.74
CA PHE A 91 -3.09 4.67 -1.00
C PHE A 91 -3.35 4.90 0.49
N ILE A 92 -2.71 4.10 1.35
CA ILE A 92 -2.76 4.21 2.81
C ILE A 92 -1.33 4.42 3.32
N PHE A 93 -1.09 5.57 3.93
CA PHE A 93 0.20 5.99 4.46
C PHE A 93 0.37 5.59 5.93
N GLN A 94 1.61 5.60 6.39
CA GLN A 94 1.99 5.41 7.79
C GLN A 94 1.29 6.39 8.74
N SER A 95 1.23 7.67 8.36
CA SER A 95 0.42 8.68 9.04
C SER A 95 -0.92 8.81 8.34
N PHE A 96 -2.01 8.84 9.06
CA PHE A 96 -3.39 8.71 8.58
C PHE A 96 -3.81 9.73 7.50
N GLN A 97 -3.11 10.87 7.41
CA GLN A 97 -3.32 11.94 6.42
C GLN A 97 -4.79 12.38 6.34
N LEU A 98 -5.46 12.46 7.50
CA LEU A 98 -6.84 12.96 7.59
C LEU A 98 -6.85 14.49 7.68
N LEU A 99 -7.83 15.10 7.03
CA LEU A 99 -8.11 16.52 7.15
C LEU A 99 -8.72 16.80 8.53
N GLN A 100 -7.97 17.50 9.38
CA GLN A 100 -8.30 17.69 10.80
C GLN A 100 -9.60 18.50 11.04
N ARG A 101 -10.01 19.30 10.06
CA ARG A 101 -11.23 20.13 10.11
C ARG A 101 -12.44 19.51 9.43
N GLN A 102 -12.32 18.26 9.02
CA GLN A 102 -13.37 17.46 8.39
C GLN A 102 -13.68 16.26 9.29
N ASP A 103 -14.95 15.89 9.42
CA ASP A 103 -15.31 14.65 10.12
C ASP A 103 -14.93 13.39 9.31
N ALA A 104 -15.17 12.20 9.87
CA ALA A 104 -14.82 10.95 9.21
C ALA A 104 -15.54 10.78 7.87
N LEU A 105 -16.84 11.13 7.80
CA LEU A 105 -17.64 11.05 6.58
C LEU A 105 -17.07 11.96 5.49
N GLN A 106 -16.80 13.23 5.82
CA GLN A 106 -16.23 14.20 4.90
C GLN A 106 -14.84 13.82 4.40
N ASN A 107 -14.00 13.21 5.27
CA ASN A 107 -12.71 12.68 4.86
C ASN A 107 -12.85 11.55 3.82
N VAL A 108 -13.85 10.68 3.97
CA VAL A 108 -14.09 9.58 3.01
C VAL A 108 -14.75 10.09 1.73
N GLU A 109 -15.57 11.15 1.79
CA GLU A 109 -16.15 11.80 0.61
C GLU A 109 -15.12 12.50 -0.29
N LEU A 110 -13.99 12.91 0.26
CA LEU A 110 -13.01 13.74 -0.43
C LEU A 110 -12.60 13.21 -1.83
N PRO A 111 -12.15 11.96 -2.01
CA PRO A 111 -11.79 11.45 -3.32
C PRO A 111 -12.99 11.35 -4.27
N LEU A 112 -14.20 11.19 -3.75
CA LEU A 112 -15.43 11.12 -4.55
C LEU A 112 -15.83 12.48 -5.13
N ILE A 113 -15.43 13.58 -4.47
CA ILE A 113 -15.58 14.95 -5.00
C ILE A 113 -14.73 15.09 -6.27
N TYR A 114 -13.48 14.62 -6.24
CA TYR A 114 -12.59 14.65 -7.41
C TYR A 114 -13.03 13.67 -8.51
N ALA A 115 -13.73 12.60 -8.14
CA ALA A 115 -14.37 11.69 -9.09
C ALA A 115 -15.62 12.27 -9.76
N GLY A 116 -16.12 13.45 -9.31
CA GLY A 116 -17.27 14.12 -9.88
C GLY A 116 -18.62 13.54 -9.44
N MET A 117 -18.67 12.76 -8.36
CA MET A 117 -19.93 12.19 -7.83
C MET A 117 -20.84 13.27 -7.23
N SER A 118 -22.14 13.12 -7.41
CA SER A 118 -23.14 14.00 -6.78
C SER A 118 -23.09 13.92 -5.25
N GLY A 119 -23.55 14.99 -4.56
CA GLY A 119 -23.50 15.03 -3.09
C GLY A 119 -24.22 13.86 -2.42
N HIS A 120 -25.37 13.46 -2.95
CA HIS A 120 -26.15 12.35 -2.40
C HIS A 120 -25.45 10.99 -2.60
N GLU A 121 -24.94 10.73 -3.78
CA GLU A 121 -24.25 9.47 -4.10
C GLU A 121 -22.96 9.31 -3.29
N ARG A 122 -22.15 10.39 -3.17
CA ARG A 122 -20.90 10.30 -2.41
C ARG A 122 -21.15 10.14 -0.91
N ALA A 123 -22.15 10.79 -0.32
CA ALA A 123 -22.51 10.59 1.08
C ALA A 123 -22.93 9.14 1.34
N ALA A 124 -23.79 8.58 0.50
CA ALA A 124 -24.19 7.18 0.61
C ALA A 124 -22.98 6.22 0.47
N ARG A 125 -22.09 6.48 -0.50
CA ARG A 125 -20.88 5.67 -0.70
C ARG A 125 -19.92 5.78 0.48
N ALA A 126 -19.70 6.97 1.00
CA ALA A 126 -18.83 7.19 2.16
C ALA A 126 -19.38 6.52 3.42
N GLN A 127 -20.68 6.58 3.67
CA GLN A 127 -21.33 5.84 4.75
C GLN A 127 -21.09 4.33 4.63
N GLN A 128 -21.32 3.78 3.45
CA GLN A 128 -21.08 2.35 3.18
C GLN A 128 -19.63 1.95 3.50
N MET A 129 -18.65 2.77 3.13
CA MET A 129 -17.24 2.46 3.39
C MET A 129 -16.88 2.57 4.88
N LEU A 130 -17.44 3.52 5.60
CA LEU A 130 -17.26 3.62 7.05
C LEU A 130 -17.92 2.45 7.80
N GLU A 131 -19.10 2.00 7.37
CA GLU A 131 -19.73 0.79 7.91
C GLU A 131 -18.84 -0.44 7.67
N ARG A 132 -18.27 -0.57 6.48
CA ARG A 132 -17.39 -1.69 6.10
C ARG A 132 -16.15 -1.82 6.99
N VAL A 133 -15.62 -0.70 7.48
CA VAL A 133 -14.48 -0.68 8.41
C VAL A 133 -14.89 -0.60 9.88
N GLY A 134 -16.17 -0.80 10.21
CA GLY A 134 -16.68 -0.83 11.58
C GLY A 134 -16.75 0.54 12.27
N LEU A 135 -16.99 1.61 11.51
CA LEU A 135 -17.05 3.00 12.02
C LEU A 135 -18.42 3.68 11.79
N LYS A 136 -19.49 2.88 11.68
CA LYS A 136 -20.85 3.41 11.49
C LYS A 136 -21.22 4.50 12.50
N ASP A 137 -20.96 4.25 13.79
CA ASP A 137 -21.32 5.15 14.88
C ASP A 137 -20.33 6.31 15.07
N LYS A 138 -19.30 6.39 14.23
CA LYS A 138 -18.22 7.38 14.30
C LYS A 138 -18.15 8.32 13.09
N MET A 139 -19.14 8.27 12.19
CA MET A 139 -19.13 9.02 10.92
C MET A 139 -18.93 10.53 11.08
N HIS A 140 -19.50 11.11 12.15
CA HIS A 140 -19.44 12.55 12.42
C HIS A 140 -18.38 12.94 13.46
N HIS A 141 -17.47 12.02 13.80
CA HIS A 141 -16.34 12.33 14.68
C HIS A 141 -15.20 12.98 13.86
N PHE A 142 -14.59 14.00 14.43
CA PHE A 142 -13.36 14.60 13.90
C PHE A 142 -12.15 13.74 14.23
N PRO A 143 -11.04 13.83 13.49
CA PRO A 143 -9.83 13.01 13.72
C PRO A 143 -9.34 13.05 15.17
N ASN A 144 -9.38 14.20 15.84
CA ASN A 144 -8.98 14.34 17.24
C ASN A 144 -9.92 13.65 18.26
N GLN A 145 -11.07 13.16 17.82
CA GLN A 145 -12.04 12.40 18.62
C GLN A 145 -11.93 10.88 18.36
N LEU A 146 -11.04 10.48 17.48
CA LEU A 146 -10.83 9.10 17.05
C LEU A 146 -9.49 8.58 17.57
N SER A 147 -9.45 7.30 17.98
CA SER A 147 -8.17 6.62 18.28
C SER A 147 -7.33 6.49 17.01
N GLY A 148 -6.02 6.22 17.14
CA GLY A 148 -5.13 6.02 15.99
C GLY A 148 -5.64 4.89 15.07
N GLY A 149 -6.08 3.76 15.63
CA GLY A 149 -6.65 2.65 14.85
C GLY A 149 -7.95 3.05 14.14
N GLN A 150 -8.81 3.88 14.75
CA GLN A 150 -10.00 4.42 14.10
C GLN A 150 -9.64 5.39 12.98
N GLN A 151 -8.66 6.29 13.17
CA GLN A 151 -8.18 7.17 12.13
C GLN A 151 -7.62 6.40 10.92
N GLN A 152 -6.86 5.34 11.17
CA GLN A 152 -6.34 4.48 10.09
C GLN A 152 -7.47 3.76 9.35
N ARG A 153 -8.50 3.29 10.05
CA ARG A 153 -9.67 2.71 9.41
C ARG A 153 -10.46 3.73 8.57
N VAL A 154 -10.53 5.00 8.97
CA VAL A 154 -11.08 6.08 8.13
C VAL A 154 -10.22 6.26 6.87
N ALA A 155 -8.89 6.23 6.99
CA ALA A 155 -7.99 6.31 5.83
C ALA A 155 -8.20 5.14 4.87
N ILE A 156 -8.41 3.92 5.39
CA ILE A 156 -8.75 2.73 4.57
C ILE A 156 -10.11 2.92 3.90
N ALA A 157 -11.14 3.37 4.62
CA ALA A 157 -12.46 3.63 4.05
C ALA A 157 -12.40 4.68 2.93
N ARG A 158 -11.60 5.73 3.11
CA ARG A 158 -11.33 6.75 2.09
C ARG A 158 -10.70 6.17 0.83
N ALA A 159 -9.72 5.29 0.98
CA ALA A 159 -9.08 4.63 -0.16
C ALA A 159 -10.05 3.68 -0.90
N LEU A 160 -10.91 2.96 -0.16
CA LEU A 160 -11.92 2.06 -0.73
C LEU A 160 -13.07 2.79 -1.45
N ALA A 161 -13.31 4.07 -1.13
CA ALA A 161 -14.45 4.81 -1.63
C ALA A 161 -14.48 4.90 -3.17
N THR A 162 -13.33 5.06 -3.82
CA THR A 162 -13.19 5.13 -5.27
C THR A 162 -13.25 3.78 -5.98
N ASN A 163 -13.38 2.67 -5.23
CA ASN A 163 -13.33 1.30 -5.75
C ASN A 163 -12.05 1.02 -6.54
N PRO A 164 -10.86 1.18 -5.93
CA PRO A 164 -9.59 1.03 -6.60
C PRO A 164 -9.35 -0.42 -7.04
N GLU A 165 -8.54 -0.60 -8.07
CA GLU A 165 -8.11 -1.92 -8.56
C GLU A 165 -7.03 -2.54 -7.67
N ILE A 166 -6.23 -1.68 -7.03
CA ILE A 166 -5.12 -2.08 -6.16
C ILE A 166 -4.99 -1.10 -4.98
N ILE A 167 -4.67 -1.63 -3.80
CA ILE A 167 -4.43 -0.81 -2.61
C ILE A 167 -2.98 -0.99 -2.14
N TYR A 168 -2.34 0.14 -1.89
CA TYR A 168 -0.99 0.22 -1.33
C TYR A 168 -1.04 0.64 0.12
N PHE A 169 -0.38 -0.13 0.98
CA PHE A 169 -0.19 0.16 2.39
C PHE A 169 1.29 0.40 2.67
N ASP A 170 1.65 1.60 3.06
CA ASP A 170 3.00 1.93 3.51
C ASP A 170 3.04 1.96 5.04
N GLU A 171 3.46 0.86 5.64
CA GLU A 171 3.59 0.64 7.09
C GLU A 171 2.32 1.07 7.88
N PRO A 172 1.14 0.52 7.59
CA PRO A 172 -0.15 1.03 8.07
C PRO A 172 -0.33 0.96 9.60
N THR A 173 0.53 0.25 10.31
CA THR A 173 0.44 0.03 11.76
C THR A 173 1.55 0.70 12.55
N SER A 174 2.58 1.24 11.90
CA SER A 174 3.80 1.75 12.59
C SER A 174 3.57 2.99 13.45
N ALA A 175 2.49 3.75 13.21
CA ALA A 175 2.10 4.92 14.01
C ALA A 175 1.04 4.59 15.09
N LEU A 176 0.76 3.29 15.32
CA LEU A 176 -0.28 2.83 16.24
C LEU A 176 0.31 2.25 17.53
N ASP A 177 -0.43 2.44 18.62
CA ASP A 177 -0.19 1.68 19.84
C ASP A 177 -0.44 0.18 19.60
N PRO A 178 0.35 -0.72 20.21
CA PRO A 178 0.23 -2.18 20.00
C PRO A 178 -1.17 -2.74 20.18
N GLU A 179 -1.96 -2.18 21.11
CA GLU A 179 -3.33 -2.60 21.38
C GLU A 179 -4.31 -2.31 20.23
N LEU A 180 -3.97 -1.30 19.37
CA LEU A 180 -4.82 -0.86 18.25
C LEU A 180 -4.46 -1.52 16.92
N ILE A 181 -3.29 -2.16 16.82
CA ILE A 181 -2.80 -2.80 15.59
C ILE A 181 -3.80 -3.87 15.10
N GLY A 182 -4.32 -4.68 16.01
CA GLY A 182 -5.22 -5.79 15.68
C GLY A 182 -6.47 -5.38 14.92
N GLU A 183 -7.04 -4.22 15.22
CA GLU A 183 -8.24 -3.70 14.56
C GLU A 183 -7.98 -3.39 13.07
N VAL A 184 -6.83 -2.78 12.78
CA VAL A 184 -6.42 -2.43 11.41
C VAL A 184 -6.07 -3.69 10.61
N LEU A 185 -5.30 -4.60 11.20
CA LEU A 185 -4.94 -5.87 10.56
C LEU A 185 -6.15 -6.75 10.25
N ASN A 186 -7.20 -6.71 11.09
CA ASN A 186 -8.44 -7.42 10.82
C ASN A 186 -9.17 -6.88 9.59
N VAL A 187 -9.25 -5.55 9.41
CA VAL A 187 -9.81 -4.95 8.20
C VAL A 187 -8.99 -5.36 6.97
N MET A 188 -7.67 -5.32 7.05
CA MET A 188 -6.80 -5.73 5.94
C MET A 188 -6.97 -7.22 5.59
N ARG A 189 -7.15 -8.09 6.60
CA ARG A 189 -7.44 -9.52 6.37
C ARG A 189 -8.76 -9.72 5.64
N GLN A 190 -9.82 -9.02 6.04
CA GLN A 190 -11.12 -9.07 5.36
C GLN A 190 -11.00 -8.65 3.89
N LEU A 191 -10.26 -7.59 3.60
CA LEU A 191 -10.01 -7.15 2.23
C LEU A 191 -9.25 -8.21 1.40
N ALA A 192 -8.28 -8.91 2.02
CA ALA A 192 -7.57 -10.01 1.37
C ALA A 192 -8.50 -11.19 1.07
N GLU A 193 -9.36 -11.58 2.01
CA GLU A 193 -10.35 -12.65 1.85
C GLU A 193 -11.40 -12.33 0.77
N GLU A 194 -11.71 -11.05 0.58
CA GLU A 194 -12.59 -10.56 -0.51
C GLU A 194 -11.89 -10.51 -1.88
N GLY A 195 -10.61 -10.86 -1.96
CA GLY A 195 -9.83 -10.88 -3.21
C GLY A 195 -9.36 -9.51 -3.68
N MET A 196 -9.22 -8.53 -2.77
CA MET A 196 -8.64 -7.23 -3.10
C MET A 196 -7.13 -7.38 -3.41
N THR A 197 -6.69 -6.81 -4.52
CA THR A 197 -5.25 -6.75 -4.83
C THR A 197 -4.57 -5.76 -3.89
N MET A 198 -3.54 -6.21 -3.17
CA MET A 198 -2.86 -5.38 -2.17
C MET A 198 -1.35 -5.54 -2.22
N LEU A 199 -0.64 -4.41 -2.11
CA LEU A 199 0.78 -4.39 -1.78
C LEU A 199 0.97 -3.72 -0.42
N VAL A 200 1.67 -4.39 0.48
CA VAL A 200 1.79 -3.95 1.86
C VAL A 200 3.25 -3.95 2.30
N VAL A 201 3.80 -2.78 2.55
CA VAL A 201 5.05 -2.66 3.31
C VAL A 201 4.69 -2.79 4.79
N THR A 202 5.28 -3.77 5.48
CA THR A 202 4.95 -4.03 6.87
C THR A 202 6.14 -4.58 7.66
N HIS A 203 6.10 -4.37 8.97
CA HIS A 203 6.97 -5.03 9.94
C HIS A 203 6.22 -6.11 10.75
N GLU A 204 4.93 -6.32 10.47
CA GLU A 204 4.08 -7.32 11.11
C GLU A 204 4.31 -8.71 10.49
N MET A 205 5.35 -9.41 10.94
CA MET A 205 5.77 -10.69 10.34
C MET A 205 4.71 -11.78 10.42
N ASN A 206 4.01 -11.87 11.55
CA ASN A 206 2.92 -12.84 11.72
C ASN A 206 1.76 -12.58 10.76
N PHE A 207 1.44 -11.31 10.52
CA PHE A 207 0.42 -10.92 9.56
C PHE A 207 0.86 -11.28 8.14
N ALA A 208 2.07 -10.87 7.73
CA ALA A 208 2.61 -11.22 6.42
C ALA A 208 2.63 -12.73 6.18
N ARG A 209 3.04 -13.53 7.17
CA ARG A 209 3.11 -15.00 7.08
C ARG A 209 1.75 -15.66 6.82
N HIS A 210 0.67 -15.16 7.46
CA HIS A 210 -0.62 -15.83 7.46
C HIS A 210 -1.62 -15.27 6.46
N VAL A 211 -1.42 -14.05 5.98
CA VAL A 211 -2.40 -13.35 5.14
C VAL A 211 -1.89 -13.10 3.72
N SER A 212 -0.58 -12.89 3.53
CA SER A 212 -0.07 -12.64 2.17
C SER A 212 0.04 -13.94 1.35
N ASN A 213 -0.19 -13.81 0.05
CA ASN A 213 0.06 -14.87 -0.91
C ASN A 213 1.56 -15.02 -1.18
N ARG A 214 2.24 -13.88 -1.30
CA ARG A 214 3.66 -13.80 -1.63
C ARG A 214 4.36 -12.74 -0.79
N VAL A 215 5.63 -12.99 -0.52
CA VAL A 215 6.53 -12.09 0.19
C VAL A 215 7.68 -11.70 -0.73
N VAL A 216 8.01 -10.42 -0.74
CA VAL A 216 9.15 -9.83 -1.45
C VAL A 216 10.08 -9.23 -0.40
N PHE A 217 11.32 -9.70 -0.34
CA PHE A 217 12.35 -9.16 0.55
C PHE A 217 13.29 -8.24 -0.22
N MET A 218 13.38 -7.00 0.25
CA MET A 218 14.21 -5.97 -0.35
C MET A 218 15.36 -5.55 0.55
N GLU A 219 16.55 -5.41 -0.02
CA GLU A 219 17.71 -4.81 0.64
C GLU A 219 18.61 -4.10 -0.37
N GLY A 220 19.19 -2.97 0.04
CA GLY A 220 20.14 -2.20 -0.78
C GLY A 220 19.63 -1.76 -2.13
N GLY A 221 18.31 -1.58 -2.28
CA GLY A 221 17.66 -1.17 -3.52
C GLY A 221 17.38 -2.31 -4.51
N ARG A 222 17.44 -3.56 -4.08
CA ARG A 222 17.20 -4.76 -4.90
C ARG A 222 16.17 -5.68 -4.23
N ILE A 223 15.47 -6.47 -5.03
CA ILE A 223 14.75 -7.65 -4.53
C ILE A 223 15.80 -8.75 -4.35
N ILE A 224 15.93 -9.21 -3.12
CA ILE A 224 16.86 -10.29 -2.75
C ILE A 224 16.18 -11.65 -2.92
N GLU A 225 14.94 -11.75 -2.45
CA GLU A 225 14.16 -12.98 -2.56
C GLU A 225 12.68 -12.64 -2.70
N GLN A 226 11.97 -13.43 -3.49
CA GLN A 226 10.50 -13.42 -3.53
C GLN A 226 9.99 -14.86 -3.64
N ASN A 227 8.97 -15.17 -2.84
CA ASN A 227 8.40 -16.52 -2.82
C ASN A 227 6.98 -16.48 -2.23
N SER A 228 6.23 -17.59 -2.33
CA SER A 228 5.00 -17.74 -1.55
C SER A 228 5.30 -17.50 -0.07
N ALA A 229 4.33 -16.95 0.67
CA ALA A 229 4.54 -16.67 2.09
C ALA A 229 4.96 -17.93 2.86
N GLN A 230 4.35 -19.07 2.54
CA GLN A 230 4.70 -20.35 3.17
C GLN A 230 6.17 -20.70 2.97
N GLU A 231 6.66 -20.69 1.72
CA GLU A 231 8.05 -21.04 1.41
C GLU A 231 9.03 -20.00 1.96
N PHE A 232 8.71 -18.72 1.83
CA PHE A 232 9.57 -17.64 2.30
C PHE A 232 9.88 -17.74 3.79
N PHE A 233 8.87 -18.03 4.62
CA PHE A 233 9.05 -18.12 6.07
C PHE A 233 9.50 -19.50 6.58
N ALA A 234 9.21 -20.57 5.84
CA ALA A 234 9.62 -21.93 6.25
C ALA A 234 11.00 -22.32 5.71
N HIS A 235 11.29 -21.96 4.46
CA HIS A 235 12.49 -22.40 3.74
C HIS A 235 13.10 -21.21 2.95
N PRO A 236 13.55 -20.12 3.62
CA PRO A 236 14.20 -19.01 2.94
C PRO A 236 15.46 -19.50 2.22
N LYS A 237 15.59 -19.14 0.94
CA LYS A 237 16.66 -19.63 0.06
C LYS A 237 17.93 -18.80 0.17
N GLU A 238 17.78 -17.48 0.27
CA GLU A 238 18.91 -16.56 0.28
C GLU A 238 19.48 -16.42 1.71
N ALA A 239 20.80 -16.51 1.85
CA ALA A 239 21.47 -16.39 3.15
C ALA A 239 21.09 -15.09 3.86
N ARG A 240 20.92 -14.01 3.09
CA ARG A 240 20.57 -12.71 3.63
C ARG A 240 19.13 -12.66 4.17
N THR A 241 18.21 -13.39 3.53
CA THR A 241 16.83 -13.56 4.01
C THR A 241 16.82 -14.34 5.33
N GLN A 242 17.62 -15.42 5.41
CA GLN A 242 17.77 -16.24 6.63
C GLN A 242 18.27 -15.38 7.81
N GLU A 243 19.31 -14.58 7.61
CA GLU A 243 19.83 -13.67 8.63
C GLU A 243 18.79 -12.63 9.08
N PHE A 244 18.04 -12.08 8.12
CA PHE A 244 16.99 -11.11 8.41
C PHE A 244 15.89 -11.70 9.28
N LEU A 245 15.36 -12.87 8.91
CA LEU A 245 14.31 -13.58 9.66
C LEU A 245 14.80 -14.04 11.04
N ALA A 246 16.05 -14.52 11.16
CA ALA A 246 16.63 -14.92 12.44
C ALA A 246 16.71 -13.75 13.43
N LYS A 247 17.06 -12.54 12.98
CA LYS A 247 17.11 -11.34 13.83
C LYS A 247 15.73 -10.89 14.33
N ILE A 248 14.69 -11.11 13.54
CA ILE A 248 13.32 -10.74 13.92
C ILE A 248 12.75 -11.71 14.93
N ASN A 249 13.00 -13.02 14.77
CA ASN A 249 12.51 -14.05 15.68
C ASN A 249 13.16 -13.99 17.08
N GLN A 250 14.21 -13.18 17.27
CA GLN A 250 14.88 -12.97 18.56
C GLN A 250 14.32 -11.74 19.33
N ARG A 251 13.40 -10.99 18.75
CA ARG A 251 12.71 -9.86 19.39
C ARG A 251 11.31 -10.24 19.83
#